data_c4dc860c9b761248cfa491f525865f22
#
_entry.id   c4dc860c9b761248cfa491f525865f22
#
_cell.length_a   1.000
_cell.length_b   1.000
_cell.length_c   1.000
_cell.angle_alpha   90.00
_cell.angle_beta   90.00
_cell.angle_gamma   90.00
#
_symmetry.space_group_name_H-M   'P 1'
#
loop_
_entity.id
_entity.type
_entity.pdbx_description
1 polymer ?
#
loop_
_entity_poly.entity_id
_entity_poly.type
_entity_poly.pdbx_seq_one_letter_code
_entity_poly.pdbx_strand_id
1 'polypeptide(L)'
;MSADLSAYMLKVTKGDKESFRFIANSLGYKMHATAIKILGSSHSEDADDVVQISLIKVWQSAPNWVKKGSVEGYIHKIVFSTCMDFFRKYKSTEEFKDNYSYIEITNNKCSTN
;
A
#
# COMPACT_ATOMS: atom_id res chain seq x y z
N MET A 1 -17.94 -14.18 4.52
CA MET A 1 -18.29 -13.24 3.50
C MET A 1 -17.68 -11.86 3.75
N SER A 2 -17.06 -11.32 2.76
CA SER A 2 -16.40 -10.05 2.96
C SER A 2 -17.38 -8.90 2.80
N ALA A 3 -17.16 -7.84 3.55
CA ALA A 3 -17.96 -6.65 3.43
C ALA A 3 -17.69 -5.98 2.09
N ASP A 4 -18.67 -5.23 1.63
CA ASP A 4 -18.48 -4.45 0.42
C ASP A 4 -17.74 -3.16 0.80
N LEU A 5 -16.43 -3.22 0.66
CA LEU A 5 -15.60 -2.09 1.05
C LEU A 5 -15.82 -0.86 0.19
N SER A 6 -16.41 -1.04 -1.00
CA SER A 6 -16.69 0.11 -1.86
C SER A 6 -17.64 1.09 -1.20
N ALA A 7 -18.65 0.56 -0.49
CA ALA A 7 -19.60 1.43 0.20
C ALA A 7 -18.90 2.27 1.26
N TYR A 8 -17.99 1.65 2.01
CA TYR A 8 -17.22 2.38 3.00
C TYR A 8 -16.27 3.38 2.34
N MET A 9 -15.65 2.95 1.24
CA MET A 9 -14.72 3.84 0.56
C MET A 9 -15.42 5.08 0.02
N LEU A 10 -16.64 4.94 -0.47
CA LEU A 10 -17.41 6.09 -0.92
C LEU A 10 -17.61 7.10 0.21
N LYS A 11 -17.82 6.60 1.43
CA LYS A 11 -17.93 7.50 2.57
C LYS A 11 -16.61 8.16 2.90
N VAL A 12 -15.51 7.42 2.73
CA VAL A 12 -14.19 7.98 2.98
C VAL A 12 -13.89 9.11 2.00
N THR A 13 -14.35 9.01 0.76
CA THR A 13 -14.14 10.10 -0.20
C THR A 13 -14.76 11.40 0.28
N LYS A 14 -15.73 11.30 1.18
CA LYS A 14 -16.40 12.47 1.74
C LYS A 14 -15.89 12.84 3.12
N GLY A 15 -14.82 12.17 3.56
CA GLY A 15 -14.17 12.52 4.81
C GLY A 15 -14.67 11.77 6.02
N ASP A 16 -15.36 10.65 5.83
CA ASP A 16 -15.90 9.88 6.96
C ASP A 16 -14.81 9.06 7.62
N LYS A 17 -14.40 9.49 8.79
CA LYS A 17 -13.29 8.86 9.50
C LYS A 17 -13.63 7.46 10.00
N GLU A 18 -14.88 7.23 10.39
CA GLU A 18 -15.26 5.91 10.89
C GLU A 18 -15.17 4.86 9.79
N SER A 19 -15.60 5.22 8.60
CA SER A 19 -15.48 4.31 7.46
C SER A 19 -14.03 4.04 7.12
N PHE A 20 -13.19 5.07 7.21
CA PHE A 20 -11.77 4.89 6.99
C PHE A 20 -11.16 3.93 8.01
N ARG A 21 -11.54 4.11 9.28
CA ARG A 21 -11.05 3.23 10.34
C ARG A 21 -11.47 1.79 10.08
N PHE A 22 -12.69 1.60 9.62
CA PHE A 22 -13.17 0.26 9.30
C PHE A 22 -12.33 -0.38 8.19
N ILE A 23 -12.03 0.39 7.15
CA ILE A 23 -11.21 -0.12 6.06
C ILE A 23 -9.80 -0.44 6.54
N ALA A 24 -9.23 0.46 7.34
CA ALA A 24 -7.88 0.25 7.87
C ALA A 24 -7.83 -1.01 8.73
N ASN A 25 -8.83 -1.23 9.57
CA ASN A 25 -8.87 -2.43 10.40
C ASN A 25 -9.07 -3.69 9.56
N SER A 26 -9.87 -3.59 8.51
CA SER A 26 -10.14 -4.74 7.67
C SER A 26 -8.95 -5.15 6.82
N LEU A 27 -8.21 -4.19 6.30
CA LEU A 27 -7.16 -4.45 5.34
C LEU A 27 -5.75 -4.29 5.88
N GLY A 28 -5.60 -3.75 7.09
CA GLY A 28 -4.27 -3.52 7.65
C GLY A 28 -3.44 -4.78 7.69
N TYR A 29 -4.03 -5.88 8.04
CA TYR A 29 -3.36 -7.17 8.09
C TYR A 29 -2.80 -7.53 6.70
N LYS A 30 -3.62 -7.39 5.68
CA LYS A 30 -3.18 -7.71 4.32
C LYS A 30 -2.12 -6.72 3.83
N MET A 31 -2.26 -5.47 4.21
CA MET A 31 -1.27 -4.46 3.86
C MET A 31 0.09 -4.81 4.45
N HIS A 32 0.09 -5.21 5.72
CA HIS A 32 1.32 -5.59 6.39
C HIS A 32 1.93 -6.83 5.75
N ALA A 33 1.11 -7.83 5.46
CA ALA A 33 1.59 -9.06 4.83
C ALA A 33 2.22 -8.76 3.47
N THR A 34 1.60 -7.87 2.71
CA THR A 34 2.15 -7.48 1.40
C THR A 34 3.50 -6.77 1.57
N ALA A 35 3.58 -5.87 2.54
CA ALA A 35 4.83 -5.16 2.77
C ALA A 35 5.95 -6.12 3.19
N ILE A 36 5.64 -7.06 4.07
CA ILE A 36 6.63 -8.06 4.49
C ILE A 36 7.10 -8.88 3.29
N LYS A 37 6.17 -9.25 2.43
CA LYS A 37 6.51 -10.05 1.25
C LYS A 37 7.46 -9.29 0.33
N ILE A 38 7.28 -7.99 0.21
CA ILE A 38 8.11 -7.18 -0.68
C ILE A 38 9.43 -6.81 -0.03
N LEU A 39 9.40 -6.40 1.23
CA LEU A 39 10.60 -5.92 1.91
C LEU A 39 11.46 -7.04 2.48
N GLY A 40 10.86 -8.17 2.80
CA GLY A 40 11.56 -9.27 3.45
C GLY A 40 11.20 -9.35 4.92
N SER A 41 11.23 -10.57 5.47
CA SER A 41 10.75 -10.81 6.83
C SER A 41 11.65 -10.16 7.89
N SER A 42 12.91 -9.87 7.55
CA SER A 42 13.80 -9.24 8.50
C SER A 42 13.54 -7.74 8.64
N HIS A 43 12.58 -7.20 7.88
CA HIS A 43 12.27 -5.77 7.88
C HIS A 43 10.87 -5.51 8.36
N SER A 44 10.46 -6.19 9.44
CA SER A 44 9.08 -6.06 9.93
C SER A 44 8.79 -4.65 10.45
N GLU A 45 9.80 -3.98 11.00
CA GLU A 45 9.59 -2.61 11.45
C GLU A 45 9.33 -1.67 10.27
N ASP A 46 10.07 -1.89 9.19
CA ASP A 46 9.84 -1.09 7.98
C ASP A 46 8.46 -1.38 7.40
N ALA A 47 8.01 -2.63 7.52
CA ALA A 47 6.67 -2.97 7.04
C ALA A 47 5.59 -2.23 7.83
N ASP A 48 5.78 -2.08 9.14
CA ASP A 48 4.85 -1.29 9.93
C ASP A 48 4.79 0.15 9.43
N ASP A 49 5.95 0.72 9.13
CA ASP A 49 6.00 2.07 8.62
C ASP A 49 5.32 2.18 7.26
N VAL A 50 5.52 1.17 6.42
CA VAL A 50 4.88 1.15 5.11
C VAL A 50 3.36 1.17 5.26
N VAL A 51 2.83 0.38 6.20
CA VAL A 51 1.39 0.36 6.43
C VAL A 51 0.90 1.73 6.85
N GLN A 52 1.58 2.36 7.81
CA GLN A 52 1.16 3.67 8.30
C GLN A 52 1.20 4.72 7.19
N ILE A 53 2.28 4.74 6.44
CA ILE A 53 2.41 5.71 5.35
C ILE A 53 1.37 5.44 4.27
N SER A 54 1.12 4.17 3.98
CA SER A 54 0.12 3.81 2.98
C SER A 54 -1.27 4.26 3.39
N LEU A 55 -1.60 4.10 4.67
CA LEU A 55 -2.90 4.54 5.16
C LEU A 55 -3.04 6.06 5.05
N ILE A 56 -1.97 6.79 5.31
CA ILE A 56 -2.00 8.24 5.13
C ILE A 56 -2.26 8.58 3.67
N LYS A 57 -1.59 7.87 2.76
CA LYS A 57 -1.77 8.11 1.34
C LYS A 57 -3.19 7.79 0.90
N VAL A 58 -3.77 6.72 1.44
CA VAL A 58 -5.16 6.37 1.13
C VAL A 58 -6.08 7.51 1.55
N TRP A 59 -5.89 8.01 2.76
CA TRP A 59 -6.73 9.11 3.24
C TRP A 59 -6.58 10.34 2.36
N GLN A 60 -5.33 10.66 2.00
CA GLN A 60 -5.07 11.87 1.21
C GLN A 60 -5.60 11.76 -0.21
N SER A 61 -5.55 10.58 -0.80
CA SER A 61 -6.00 10.40 -2.18
C SER A 61 -7.46 10.01 -2.29
N ALA A 62 -8.12 9.73 -1.16
CA ALA A 62 -9.48 9.24 -1.17
C ALA A 62 -10.46 10.14 -1.95
N PRO A 63 -10.38 11.47 -1.83
CA PRO A 63 -11.33 12.30 -2.56
C PRO A 63 -11.30 12.09 -4.07
N ASN A 64 -10.18 11.61 -4.59
CA ASN A 64 -10.04 11.36 -6.02
C ASN A 64 -10.37 9.93 -6.41
N TRP A 65 -10.72 9.10 -5.45
CA TRP A 65 -11.00 7.71 -5.74
C TRP A 65 -12.29 7.57 -6.53
N VAL A 66 -12.25 6.73 -7.57
CA VAL A 66 -13.44 6.40 -8.33
C VAL A 66 -13.61 4.89 -8.28
N LYS A 67 -14.87 4.45 -8.31
CA LYS A 67 -15.16 3.03 -8.18
C LYS A 67 -14.84 2.31 -9.48
N LYS A 68 -13.60 1.91 -9.61
CA LYS A 68 -13.12 1.07 -10.70
C LYS A 68 -12.29 -0.04 -10.10
N GLY A 69 -12.76 -1.26 -10.23
CA GLY A 69 -12.06 -2.36 -9.60
C GLY A 69 -12.28 -2.36 -8.10
N SER A 70 -11.45 -3.09 -7.39
CA SER A 70 -11.66 -3.32 -5.96
C SER A 70 -10.92 -2.28 -5.13
N VAL A 71 -11.48 -2.03 -3.93
CA VAL A 71 -10.80 -1.21 -2.95
C VAL A 71 -9.47 -1.86 -2.55
N GLU A 72 -9.48 -3.19 -2.42
CA GLU A 72 -8.25 -3.90 -2.08
C GLU A 72 -7.16 -3.69 -3.10
N GLY A 73 -7.51 -3.72 -4.38
CA GLY A 73 -6.54 -3.49 -5.44
C GLY A 73 -5.98 -2.08 -5.41
N TYR A 74 -6.85 -1.12 -5.15
CA TYR A 74 -6.44 0.27 -5.04
C TYR A 74 -5.44 0.45 -3.90
N ILE A 75 -5.76 -0.12 -2.74
CA ILE A 75 -4.87 0.01 -1.58
C ILE A 75 -3.59 -0.78 -1.79
N HIS A 76 -3.69 -1.94 -2.44
CA HIS A 76 -2.49 -2.73 -2.74
C HIS A 76 -1.49 -1.94 -3.58
N LYS A 77 -1.97 -1.20 -4.56
CA LYS A 77 -1.10 -0.37 -5.37
C LYS A 77 -0.38 0.68 -4.53
N ILE A 78 -1.08 1.23 -3.56
CA ILE A 78 -0.49 2.24 -2.69
C ILE A 78 0.59 1.62 -1.81
N VAL A 79 0.33 0.42 -1.28
CA VAL A 79 1.33 -0.28 -0.49
C VAL A 79 2.56 -0.59 -1.33
N PHE A 80 2.34 -1.08 -2.55
CA PHE A 80 3.45 -1.40 -3.44
C PHE A 80 4.28 -0.15 -3.72
N SER A 81 3.62 0.94 -4.05
CA SER A 81 4.30 2.21 -4.33
C SER A 81 5.10 2.69 -3.12
N THR A 82 4.54 2.52 -1.94
CA THR A 82 5.25 2.93 -0.72
C THR A 82 6.48 2.07 -0.49
N CYS A 83 6.38 0.78 -0.79
CA CYS A 83 7.56 -0.09 -0.70
C CYS A 83 8.64 0.34 -1.69
N MET A 84 8.23 0.76 -2.88
CA MET A 84 9.19 1.25 -3.86
C MET A 84 9.91 2.48 -3.34
N ASP A 85 9.18 3.36 -2.65
CA ASP A 85 9.80 4.54 -2.06
C ASP A 85 10.85 4.14 -1.03
N PHE A 86 10.56 3.10 -0.25
CA PHE A 86 11.53 2.59 0.71
C PHE A 86 12.79 2.09 0.01
N PHE A 87 12.62 1.35 -1.08
CA PHE A 87 13.77 0.83 -1.81
C PHE A 87 14.62 1.96 -2.38
N ARG A 88 13.98 2.99 -2.91
CA ARG A 88 14.73 4.13 -3.43
C ARG A 88 15.55 4.80 -2.34
N LYS A 89 14.98 4.87 -1.16
CA LYS A 89 15.66 5.49 -0.02
C LYS A 89 16.86 4.67 0.42
N TYR A 90 16.76 3.34 0.33
CA TYR A 90 17.80 2.44 0.82
C TYR A 90 18.57 1.76 -0.31
N LYS A 91 18.50 2.26 -1.50
CA LYS A 91 19.07 1.55 -2.64
C LYS A 91 20.59 1.40 -2.55
N SER A 92 21.26 2.20 -1.75
CA SER A 92 22.68 2.06 -1.53
C SER A 92 23.01 1.03 -0.46
N THR A 93 22.01 0.47 0.17
CA THR A 93 22.19 -0.50 1.23
C THR A 93 22.27 -1.90 0.63
N GLU A 94 23.32 -2.64 0.96
CA GLU A 94 23.49 -3.99 0.43
C GLU A 94 22.32 -4.88 0.77
N GLU A 95 21.72 -4.64 1.91
CA GLU A 95 20.65 -5.43 2.43
C GLU A 95 19.46 -5.52 1.46
N PHE A 96 19.21 -4.46 0.71
CA PHE A 96 18.07 -4.40 -0.20
C PHE A 96 18.47 -4.56 -1.65
N LYS A 97 19.73 -4.73 -1.93
CA LYS A 97 20.21 -4.64 -3.29
C LYS A 97 19.53 -5.60 -4.25
N ASP A 98 19.46 -6.88 -3.86
CA ASP A 98 18.88 -7.88 -4.73
C ASP A 98 17.38 -7.68 -4.88
N ASN A 99 16.71 -7.39 -3.78
CA ASN A 99 15.28 -7.16 -3.81
C ASN A 99 14.94 -5.92 -4.64
N TYR A 100 15.74 -4.89 -4.46
CA TYR A 100 15.52 -3.65 -5.20
C TYR A 100 15.68 -3.88 -6.70
N SER A 101 16.71 -4.62 -7.09
CA SER A 101 16.94 -4.86 -8.51
C SER A 101 15.78 -5.62 -9.15
N TYR A 102 15.30 -6.65 -8.46
CA TYR A 102 14.18 -7.43 -8.97
C TYR A 102 12.93 -6.56 -9.11
N ILE A 103 12.65 -5.79 -8.07
CA ILE A 103 11.44 -4.99 -8.06
C ILE A 103 11.54 -3.85 -9.06
N GLU A 104 12.72 -3.30 -9.22
CA GLU A 104 12.91 -2.22 -10.18
C GLU A 104 12.63 -2.71 -11.60
N ILE A 105 13.11 -3.91 -11.93
CA ILE A 105 12.86 -4.47 -13.24
C ILE A 105 11.35 -4.66 -13.44
N THR A 106 10.70 -5.21 -12.44
CA THR A 106 9.26 -5.42 -12.51
C THR A 106 8.52 -4.10 -12.64
N ASN A 107 8.94 -3.12 -11.86
CA ASN A 107 8.30 -1.82 -11.86
C ASN A 107 8.46 -1.13 -13.22
N ASN A 108 9.63 -1.26 -13.83
CA ASN A 108 9.88 -0.66 -15.14
C ASN A 108 8.97 -1.28 -16.20
N LYS A 109 8.70 -2.57 -16.08
CA LYS A 109 7.79 -3.20 -17.01
C LYS A 109 6.36 -2.71 -16.84
N CYS A 110 5.97 -2.50 -15.60
CA CYS A 110 4.61 -2.07 -15.30
C CYS A 110 4.43 -0.58 -15.40
N SER A 111 5.48 0.14 -15.12
CA SER A 111 5.43 1.59 -15.11
C SER A 111 5.64 2.07 -16.53
N THR A 112 4.70 2.75 -17.01
CA THR A 112 4.81 3.30 -18.36
C THR A 112 5.01 4.79 -18.31
N ASN A 113 5.33 5.27 -17.19
CA ASN A 113 5.49 6.71 -17.02
C ASN A 113 6.72 7.26 -17.54
#